data_b37bebe32aadb9af9419729cbd7960b0
#
_entry.id   b37bebe32aadb9af9419729cbd7960b0
#
_cell.length_a   1.000
_cell.length_b   1.000
_cell.length_c   1.000
_cell.angle_alpha   90.00
_cell.angle_beta   90.00
_cell.angle_gamma   90.00
#
_symmetry.space_group_name_H-M   'P 1'
#
loop_
_entity.id
_entity.type
_entity.pdbx_description
1 polymer ?
#
loop_
_entity_poly.entity_id
_entity_poly.type
_entity_poly.pdbx_seq_one_letter_code
_entity_poly.pdbx_strand_id
1 'polypeptide(L)'
;KVHVDTASHKGDTGTYSVHLYYMLDGKRTYITETTAKVPETQVTGKLTITNQSSNGFDVVVTNVSGGGKTVQEVRVPIWSDKDGQDDLTWYHADKQSDGSYKVHVDTASHKGDAGTYSVHLYYMLNGKRTYITETKATVPQITETKVSGQLTNNGSYYSVRGKYDDIIIVNKKHGLSKDYNPGENPTAKAAFVRLRDDMINQGLNVGRSYSGFRSYDYQKTLYDNYVSRDGQAAADRYSARPGYSEHQTGLVFDLTDKSGNLLEDSRASQWLKDNAHNYGFIVRFQAGKEASTGYMPEAWHIRYVGKEAKDIHDSGLSLEEYFGIEGGDYAASSKPAESKPVTTGAINLPATGTYTFTGRASIKAEAKVSSPELAYYDKGMSVNYDKVVTADGRQWLSYVTASGNRRYVDIAA
;
A
#
# COMPACT_ATOMS: atom_id res chain seq x y z
N LYS A 1 33.23 47.37 -23.40
CA LYS A 1 32.96 45.90 -23.28
C LYS A 1 31.46 45.76 -23.17
N VAL A 2 30.85 44.96 -24.04
CA VAL A 2 29.44 44.59 -23.98
C VAL A 2 29.35 43.11 -23.59
N HIS A 3 28.52 42.79 -22.61
CA HIS A 3 28.13 41.42 -22.30
C HIS A 3 26.79 41.14 -22.96
N VAL A 4 26.69 40.03 -23.66
CA VAL A 4 25.45 39.58 -24.31
C VAL A 4 25.00 38.31 -23.62
N ASP A 5 23.81 38.35 -23.00
CA ASP A 5 23.15 37.20 -22.42
C ASP A 5 22.29 36.51 -23.50
N THR A 6 22.52 35.23 -23.70
CA THR A 6 21.75 34.41 -24.65
C THR A 6 20.26 34.38 -24.32
N ALA A 7 19.86 34.57 -23.06
CA ALA A 7 18.45 34.65 -22.66
C ALA A 7 17.72 35.80 -23.40
N SER A 8 18.42 36.91 -23.71
CA SER A 8 17.89 38.01 -24.52
C SER A 8 17.69 37.63 -26.00
N HIS A 9 18.21 36.49 -26.41
CA HIS A 9 18.15 35.94 -27.76
C HIS A 9 17.47 34.57 -27.78
N LYS A 10 16.45 34.36 -26.97
CA LYS A 10 15.65 33.13 -26.84
C LYS A 10 16.47 31.91 -26.39
N GLY A 11 17.66 32.12 -25.83
CA GLY A 11 18.58 31.04 -25.45
C GLY A 11 19.21 30.29 -26.63
N ASP A 12 19.20 30.91 -27.80
CA ASP A 12 19.77 30.28 -29.01
C ASP A 12 21.28 30.09 -28.85
N THR A 13 21.75 28.98 -29.40
CA THR A 13 23.17 28.60 -29.50
C THR A 13 23.63 28.68 -30.93
N GLY A 14 24.94 28.61 -31.19
CA GLY A 14 25.49 28.69 -32.53
C GLY A 14 26.24 29.99 -32.78
N THR A 15 26.28 30.45 -34.03
CA THR A 15 27.06 31.62 -34.43
C THR A 15 26.20 32.88 -34.41
N TYR A 16 26.63 33.84 -33.62
CA TYR A 16 26.04 35.21 -33.55
C TYR A 16 26.82 36.15 -34.41
N SER A 17 26.13 36.98 -35.22
CA SER A 17 26.72 38.10 -35.93
C SER A 17 26.72 39.33 -35.00
N VAL A 18 27.88 39.92 -34.81
CA VAL A 18 28.07 41.08 -33.94
C VAL A 18 28.51 42.25 -34.81
N HIS A 19 27.65 43.26 -34.92
CA HIS A 19 27.94 44.46 -35.74
C HIS A 19 28.23 45.64 -34.82
N LEU A 20 29.22 46.45 -35.18
CA LEU A 20 29.57 47.72 -34.53
C LEU A 20 29.08 48.87 -35.33
N TYR A 21 28.34 49.77 -34.73
CA TYR A 21 27.89 51.05 -35.28
C TYR A 21 28.30 52.20 -34.37
N TYR A 22 28.66 53.33 -34.96
CA TYR A 22 28.77 54.61 -34.25
C TYR A 22 27.66 55.57 -34.66
N MET A 23 27.32 56.44 -33.74
CA MET A 23 26.50 57.58 -34.05
C MET A 23 27.44 58.76 -34.44
N LEU A 24 27.43 59.16 -35.72
CA LEU A 24 28.18 60.28 -36.25
C LEU A 24 27.17 61.31 -36.78
N ASP A 25 27.18 62.49 -36.22
CA ASP A 25 26.26 63.63 -36.59
C ASP A 25 24.78 63.20 -36.58
N GLY A 26 24.39 62.39 -35.55
CA GLY A 26 23.03 61.86 -35.38
C GLY A 26 22.67 60.73 -36.34
N LYS A 27 23.57 60.24 -37.18
CA LYS A 27 23.38 59.21 -38.16
C LYS A 27 24.11 57.94 -37.74
N ARG A 28 23.40 56.75 -37.74
CA ARG A 28 24.00 55.44 -37.48
C ARG A 28 24.94 55.08 -38.65
N THR A 29 26.20 54.87 -38.35
CA THR A 29 27.23 54.48 -39.31
C THR A 29 27.83 53.15 -38.96
N TYR A 30 27.78 52.18 -39.88
CA TYR A 30 28.41 50.88 -39.76
C TYR A 30 29.92 51.02 -39.78
N ILE A 31 30.60 50.29 -38.90
CA ILE A 31 32.07 50.29 -38.77
C ILE A 31 32.66 48.96 -39.14
N THR A 32 32.21 47.88 -38.47
CA THR A 32 32.76 46.55 -38.68
C THR A 32 31.83 45.47 -38.11
N GLU A 33 32.09 44.26 -38.46
CA GLU A 33 31.42 43.10 -37.89
C GLU A 33 32.41 42.03 -37.49
N THR A 34 31.94 41.15 -36.62
CA THR A 34 32.62 39.92 -36.22
C THR A 34 31.59 38.84 -35.85
N THR A 35 32.02 37.66 -35.56
CA THR A 35 31.16 36.59 -35.10
C THR A 35 31.57 36.12 -33.71
N ALA A 36 30.59 35.73 -32.92
CA ALA A 36 30.79 35.05 -31.61
C ALA A 36 30.10 33.68 -31.68
N LYS A 37 30.79 32.67 -31.26
CA LYS A 37 30.21 31.31 -31.20
C LYS A 37 29.79 30.97 -29.79
N VAL A 38 28.49 30.75 -29.58
CA VAL A 38 27.94 30.17 -28.37
C VAL A 38 27.90 28.64 -28.55
N PRO A 39 28.60 27.85 -27.71
CA PRO A 39 28.61 26.42 -27.85
C PRO A 39 27.20 25.82 -27.75
N GLU A 40 26.92 24.85 -28.60
CA GLU A 40 25.70 24.06 -28.43
C GLU A 40 25.80 23.26 -27.13
N THR A 41 24.85 23.46 -26.24
CA THR A 41 24.70 22.60 -25.09
C THR A 41 23.89 21.38 -25.48
N GLN A 42 24.42 20.20 -25.21
CA GLN A 42 23.77 18.96 -25.60
C GLN A 42 22.55 18.68 -24.70
N VAL A 43 21.51 18.13 -25.34
CA VAL A 43 20.40 17.51 -24.60
C VAL A 43 20.91 16.18 -24.08
N THR A 44 20.89 16.00 -22.75
CA THR A 44 21.42 14.80 -22.12
C THR A 44 20.48 14.23 -21.08
N GLY A 45 20.61 12.94 -20.82
CA GLY A 45 19.96 12.22 -19.76
C GLY A 45 20.57 10.82 -19.62
N LYS A 46 20.61 10.28 -18.43
CA LYS A 46 21.09 8.92 -18.15
C LYS A 46 20.00 8.13 -17.46
N LEU A 47 19.71 6.96 -17.98
CA LEU A 47 18.85 5.96 -17.35
C LEU A 47 19.68 5.00 -16.50
N THR A 48 19.19 4.70 -15.30
CA THR A 48 19.73 3.64 -14.44
C THR A 48 18.57 2.83 -13.91
N ILE A 49 18.64 1.51 -14.01
CA ILE A 49 17.64 0.59 -13.46
C ILE A 49 18.12 0.12 -12.10
N THR A 50 17.25 0.21 -11.10
CA THR A 50 17.51 -0.20 -9.71
C THR A 50 16.35 -1.00 -9.16
N ASN A 51 16.52 -1.65 -8.00
CA ASN A 51 15.49 -2.39 -7.28
C ASN A 51 14.75 -3.43 -8.16
N GLN A 52 15.49 -4.11 -9.04
CA GLN A 52 14.92 -5.15 -9.90
C GLN A 52 14.49 -6.36 -9.07
N SER A 53 13.23 -6.74 -9.23
CA SER A 53 12.61 -7.92 -8.61
C SER A 53 11.62 -8.54 -9.58
N SER A 54 11.04 -9.68 -9.24
CA SER A 54 9.93 -10.28 -10.01
C SER A 54 8.65 -9.44 -10.04
N ASN A 55 8.51 -8.48 -9.11
CA ASN A 55 7.36 -7.60 -9.02
C ASN A 55 7.54 -6.28 -9.77
N GLY A 56 8.77 -5.94 -10.18
CA GLY A 56 9.04 -4.69 -10.87
C GLY A 56 10.46 -4.17 -10.70
N PHE A 57 10.65 -2.90 -11.04
CA PHE A 57 11.93 -2.21 -10.97
C PHE A 57 11.74 -0.70 -10.89
N ASP A 58 12.79 0.01 -10.47
CA ASP A 58 12.83 1.47 -10.50
C ASP A 58 13.68 1.96 -11.68
N VAL A 59 13.20 3.03 -12.33
CA VAL A 59 13.95 3.79 -13.34
C VAL A 59 14.37 5.12 -12.73
N VAL A 60 15.67 5.35 -12.66
CA VAL A 60 16.25 6.61 -12.19
C VAL A 60 16.86 7.36 -13.36
N VAL A 61 16.44 8.62 -13.54
CA VAL A 61 16.95 9.51 -14.60
C VAL A 61 17.84 10.57 -13.96
N THR A 62 19.10 10.62 -14.38
CA THR A 62 20.11 11.58 -13.92
C THR A 62 20.70 12.37 -15.10
N ASN A 63 21.54 13.36 -14.81
CA ASN A 63 22.20 14.20 -15.83
C ASN A 63 21.22 14.86 -16.80
N VAL A 64 20.07 15.30 -16.29
CA VAL A 64 18.99 15.89 -17.09
C VAL A 64 19.39 17.28 -17.57
N SER A 65 19.54 17.44 -18.90
CA SER A 65 19.83 18.72 -19.56
C SER A 65 18.96 18.87 -20.79
N GLY A 66 18.32 20.01 -20.93
CA GLY A 66 17.54 20.38 -22.12
C GLY A 66 18.34 21.03 -23.24
N GLY A 67 19.68 21.07 -23.14
CA GLY A 67 20.51 21.72 -24.15
C GLY A 67 20.23 23.23 -24.31
N GLY A 68 20.09 23.94 -23.18
CA GLY A 68 19.70 25.34 -23.15
C GLY A 68 18.17 25.59 -23.18
N LYS A 69 17.36 24.55 -23.40
CA LYS A 69 15.89 24.59 -23.33
C LYS A 69 15.39 24.11 -21.99
N THR A 70 14.26 24.62 -21.53
CA THR A 70 13.63 24.13 -20.31
C THR A 70 13.05 22.73 -20.52
N VAL A 71 13.40 21.79 -19.65
CA VAL A 71 12.77 20.47 -19.58
C VAL A 71 11.45 20.63 -18.84
N GLN A 72 10.34 20.57 -19.57
CA GLN A 72 8.99 20.75 -19.03
C GLN A 72 8.50 19.48 -18.34
N GLU A 73 8.78 18.31 -18.94
CA GLU A 73 8.43 17.00 -18.43
C GLU A 73 9.49 15.97 -18.78
N VAL A 74 9.65 14.99 -17.88
CA VAL A 74 10.43 13.77 -18.11
C VAL A 74 9.45 12.61 -18.26
N ARG A 75 9.45 11.97 -19.43
CA ARG A 75 8.55 10.85 -19.77
C ARG A 75 9.35 9.61 -20.06
N VAL A 76 8.88 8.49 -19.50
CA VAL A 76 9.54 7.19 -19.64
C VAL A 76 8.51 6.19 -20.17
N PRO A 77 8.43 5.97 -21.51
CA PRO A 77 7.64 4.88 -22.05
C PRO A 77 8.36 3.56 -21.83
N ILE A 78 7.61 2.57 -21.32
CA ILE A 78 8.12 1.25 -20.94
C ILE A 78 7.15 0.19 -21.45
N TRP A 79 7.69 -0.95 -21.89
CA TRP A 79 6.94 -2.13 -22.28
C TRP A 79 7.76 -3.40 -22.06
N SER A 80 7.08 -4.52 -21.85
CA SER A 80 7.67 -5.86 -21.91
C SER A 80 8.07 -6.21 -23.36
N ASP A 81 9.22 -6.80 -23.55
CA ASP A 81 9.65 -7.25 -24.90
C ASP A 81 8.94 -8.54 -25.34
N LYS A 82 8.14 -9.18 -24.47
CA LYS A 82 7.55 -10.51 -24.70
C LYS A 82 6.63 -10.56 -25.92
N ASP A 83 5.67 -9.66 -26.01
CA ASP A 83 4.69 -9.62 -27.10
C ASP A 83 4.72 -8.27 -27.86
N GLY A 84 5.90 -7.63 -27.91
CA GLY A 84 6.11 -6.33 -28.54
C GLY A 84 5.69 -5.17 -27.64
N GLN A 85 4.99 -4.17 -28.19
CA GLN A 85 4.56 -2.95 -27.45
C GLN A 85 3.10 -3.03 -27.04
N ASP A 86 2.56 -4.21 -26.79
CA ASP A 86 1.15 -4.42 -26.51
C ASP A 86 0.71 -3.98 -25.10
N ASP A 87 1.70 -3.72 -24.22
CA ASP A 87 1.55 -3.22 -22.86
C ASP A 87 2.21 -1.84 -22.66
N LEU A 88 2.58 -1.13 -23.74
CA LEU A 88 3.29 0.15 -23.69
C LEU A 88 2.58 1.16 -22.79
N THR A 89 3.27 1.56 -21.73
CA THR A 89 2.81 2.57 -20.78
C THR A 89 3.78 3.76 -20.76
N TRP A 90 3.22 5.00 -20.79
CA TRP A 90 3.96 6.26 -20.72
C TRP A 90 3.98 6.81 -19.30
N TYR A 91 5.01 6.52 -18.56
CA TYR A 91 5.17 7.01 -17.19
C TYR A 91 5.60 8.48 -17.17
N HIS A 92 5.11 9.21 -16.16
CA HIS A 92 5.65 10.50 -15.76
C HIS A 92 6.70 10.26 -14.67
N ALA A 93 7.92 10.77 -14.85
CA ALA A 93 8.96 10.61 -13.85
C ALA A 93 8.91 11.78 -12.85
N ASP A 94 8.83 11.45 -11.57
CA ASP A 94 8.73 12.42 -10.47
C ASP A 94 10.11 12.95 -10.07
N LYS A 95 10.22 14.28 -9.99
CA LYS A 95 11.46 14.94 -9.59
C LYS A 95 11.74 14.71 -8.10
N GLN A 96 12.95 14.25 -7.82
CA GLN A 96 13.44 14.00 -6.48
C GLN A 96 14.16 15.23 -5.89
N SER A 97 14.38 15.21 -4.56
CA SER A 97 15.07 16.29 -3.85
C SER A 97 16.55 16.48 -4.26
N ASP A 98 17.18 15.43 -4.77
CA ASP A 98 18.56 15.44 -5.28
C ASP A 98 18.67 15.91 -6.75
N GLY A 99 17.53 16.26 -7.36
CA GLY A 99 17.45 16.71 -8.75
C GLY A 99 17.33 15.60 -9.79
N SER A 100 17.40 14.34 -9.40
CA SER A 100 17.08 13.19 -10.25
C SER A 100 15.56 13.09 -10.49
N TYR A 101 15.15 12.19 -11.41
CA TYR A 101 13.74 11.82 -11.59
C TYR A 101 13.59 10.32 -11.42
N LYS A 102 12.48 9.90 -10.86
CA LYS A 102 12.23 8.48 -10.58
C LYS A 102 10.86 8.03 -11.08
N VAL A 103 10.82 6.78 -11.58
CA VAL A 103 9.60 6.03 -11.90
C VAL A 103 9.71 4.67 -11.24
N HIS A 104 8.67 4.22 -10.57
CA HIS A 104 8.49 2.82 -10.19
C HIS A 104 7.65 2.11 -11.24
N VAL A 105 8.08 0.93 -11.67
CA VAL A 105 7.40 0.09 -12.66
C VAL A 105 6.96 -1.20 -11.98
N ASP A 106 5.65 -1.41 -11.88
CA ASP A 106 5.05 -2.64 -11.39
C ASP A 106 4.74 -3.58 -12.57
N THR A 107 5.21 -4.82 -12.53
CA THR A 107 4.94 -5.82 -13.58
C THR A 107 3.44 -6.08 -13.76
N ALA A 108 2.61 -5.90 -12.72
CA ALA A 108 1.16 -6.03 -12.83
C ALA A 108 0.56 -5.04 -13.86
N SER A 109 1.18 -3.87 -14.06
CA SER A 109 0.80 -2.89 -15.09
C SER A 109 1.25 -3.32 -16.50
N HIS A 110 2.05 -4.37 -16.60
CA HIS A 110 2.60 -4.96 -17.80
C HIS A 110 2.26 -6.46 -17.92
N LYS A 111 0.99 -6.81 -17.62
CA LYS A 111 0.45 -8.18 -17.70
C LYS A 111 1.15 -9.21 -16.80
N GLY A 112 1.98 -8.76 -15.85
CA GLY A 112 2.79 -9.63 -15.00
C GLY A 112 3.95 -10.31 -15.73
N ASP A 113 4.38 -9.78 -16.88
CA ASP A 113 5.41 -10.39 -17.70
C ASP A 113 6.78 -10.34 -17.01
N ALA A 114 7.47 -11.47 -17.02
CA ALA A 114 8.88 -11.59 -16.69
C ALA A 114 9.74 -11.49 -17.95
N GLY A 115 11.02 -11.18 -17.79
CA GLY A 115 11.97 -11.07 -18.89
C GLY A 115 12.46 -9.65 -19.11
N THR A 116 12.78 -9.33 -20.35
CA THR A 116 13.36 -8.02 -20.70
C THR A 116 12.28 -6.98 -20.95
N TYR A 117 12.53 -5.78 -20.43
CA TYR A 117 11.73 -4.58 -20.66
C TYR A 117 12.52 -3.54 -21.40
N SER A 118 11.89 -2.92 -22.39
CA SER A 118 12.42 -1.73 -23.06
C SER A 118 12.03 -0.48 -22.29
N VAL A 119 13.02 0.36 -21.98
CA VAL A 119 12.86 1.59 -21.21
C VAL A 119 13.44 2.74 -22.01
N HIS A 120 12.60 3.65 -22.50
CA HIS A 120 13.03 4.81 -23.27
C HIS A 120 12.88 6.09 -22.43
N LEU A 121 13.68 7.12 -22.75
CA LEU A 121 13.63 8.44 -22.14
C LEU A 121 13.26 9.50 -23.16
N TYR A 122 12.26 10.32 -22.83
CA TYR A 122 11.85 11.46 -23.60
C TYR A 122 11.73 12.70 -22.71
N TYR A 123 12.04 13.86 -23.27
CA TYR A 123 11.75 15.15 -22.65
C TYR A 123 10.69 15.91 -23.46
N MET A 124 9.89 16.70 -22.75
CA MET A 124 9.10 17.76 -23.36
C MET A 124 9.94 19.04 -23.35
N LEU A 125 10.42 19.43 -24.55
CA LEU A 125 11.22 20.63 -24.77
C LEU A 125 10.43 21.60 -25.66
N ASN A 126 10.08 22.78 -25.15
CA ASN A 126 9.29 23.78 -25.88
C ASN A 126 8.01 23.17 -26.51
N GLY A 127 7.28 22.33 -25.76
CA GLY A 127 6.07 21.66 -26.20
C GLY A 127 6.27 20.51 -27.21
N LYS A 128 7.53 20.17 -27.53
CA LYS A 128 7.84 19.05 -28.43
C LYS A 128 8.46 17.89 -27.68
N ARG A 129 7.94 16.69 -27.93
CA ARG A 129 8.51 15.43 -27.41
C ARG A 129 9.83 15.13 -28.13
N THR A 130 10.89 14.94 -27.36
CA THR A 130 12.25 14.71 -27.86
C THR A 130 12.79 13.44 -27.23
N TYR A 131 13.17 12.48 -28.07
CA TYR A 131 13.86 11.24 -27.64
C TYR A 131 15.28 11.58 -27.15
N ILE A 132 15.71 10.93 -26.07
CA ILE A 132 17.01 11.17 -25.43
C ILE A 132 17.90 9.94 -25.50
N THR A 133 17.42 8.84 -24.92
CA THR A 133 18.16 7.57 -24.84
C THR A 133 17.23 6.43 -24.46
N GLU A 134 17.76 5.22 -24.44
CA GLU A 134 17.06 4.02 -24.00
C GLU A 134 17.97 3.11 -23.19
N THR A 135 17.37 2.18 -22.47
CA THR A 135 18.05 1.08 -21.77
C THR A 135 17.11 -0.13 -21.68
N LYS A 136 17.61 -1.21 -21.13
CA LYS A 136 16.83 -2.41 -20.83
C LYS A 136 16.79 -2.64 -19.32
N ALA A 137 15.64 -3.09 -18.81
CA ALA A 137 15.53 -3.68 -17.50
C ALA A 137 15.27 -5.18 -17.65
N THR A 138 15.59 -5.95 -16.61
CA THR A 138 15.30 -7.38 -16.57
C THR A 138 14.47 -7.68 -15.33
N VAL A 139 13.28 -8.19 -15.54
CA VAL A 139 12.44 -8.76 -14.48
C VAL A 139 12.76 -10.25 -14.41
N PRO A 140 13.28 -10.74 -13.28
CA PRO A 140 13.59 -12.15 -13.13
C PRO A 140 12.34 -13.01 -13.36
N GLN A 141 12.49 -14.10 -14.12
CA GLN A 141 11.46 -15.13 -14.12
C GLN A 141 11.39 -15.73 -12.73
N ILE A 142 10.17 -15.87 -12.23
CA ILE A 142 9.93 -16.67 -11.03
C ILE A 142 10.26 -18.12 -11.42
N THR A 143 11.50 -18.53 -11.23
CA THR A 143 11.78 -19.96 -11.14
C THR A 143 11.20 -20.37 -9.79
N GLU A 144 10.11 -21.16 -9.81
CA GLU A 144 9.49 -21.70 -8.60
C GLU A 144 10.56 -22.47 -7.81
N THR A 145 11.32 -21.79 -7.00
CA THR A 145 12.09 -22.42 -5.94
C THR A 145 11.12 -22.66 -4.81
N LYS A 146 10.16 -23.60 -5.04
CA LYS A 146 9.32 -24.11 -3.96
C LYS A 146 10.27 -24.70 -2.91
N VAL A 147 10.46 -23.97 -1.84
CA VAL A 147 10.99 -24.57 -0.60
C VAL A 147 9.86 -25.45 -0.08
N SER A 148 9.77 -26.67 -0.58
CA SER A 148 8.79 -27.64 -0.11
C SER A 148 9.13 -28.03 1.32
N GLY A 149 8.72 -27.16 2.27
CA GLY A 149 8.83 -27.43 3.67
C GLY A 149 7.74 -28.41 4.11
N GLN A 150 8.09 -29.43 4.87
CA GLN A 150 7.09 -30.28 5.50
C GLN A 150 6.33 -29.43 6.54
N LEU A 151 5.02 -29.25 6.32
CA LEU A 151 4.15 -28.58 7.27
C LEU A 151 3.97 -29.46 8.51
N THR A 152 4.26 -28.93 9.68
CA THR A 152 4.13 -29.59 10.97
C THR A 152 3.08 -28.90 11.83
N ASN A 153 2.38 -29.64 12.67
CA ASN A 153 1.43 -29.11 13.64
C ASN A 153 1.85 -29.55 15.04
N ASN A 154 2.12 -28.61 15.94
CA ASN A 154 2.51 -28.87 17.32
C ASN A 154 1.33 -28.85 18.32
N GLY A 155 0.10 -28.83 17.82
CA GLY A 155 -1.13 -28.74 18.62
C GLY A 155 -1.59 -27.29 18.89
N SER A 156 -0.72 -26.30 18.76
CA SER A 156 -1.05 -24.89 18.93
C SER A 156 -1.10 -24.14 17.61
N TYR A 157 -0.20 -24.47 16.69
CA TYR A 157 -0.10 -23.84 15.36
C TYR A 157 0.56 -24.78 14.35
N TYR A 158 0.40 -24.45 13.09
CA TYR A 158 1.16 -25.03 11.99
C TYR A 158 2.43 -24.24 11.75
N SER A 159 3.52 -24.91 11.40
CA SER A 159 4.78 -24.28 10.98
C SER A 159 5.46 -25.04 9.87
N VAL A 160 6.30 -24.36 9.14
CA VAL A 160 7.18 -24.90 8.12
C VAL A 160 8.61 -24.51 8.43
N ARG A 161 9.56 -25.42 8.19
CA ARG A 161 10.98 -25.08 8.30
C ARG A 161 11.37 -24.24 7.09
N GLY A 162 11.68 -22.95 7.32
CA GLY A 162 12.27 -22.07 6.33
C GLY A 162 13.79 -22.27 6.22
N LYS A 163 14.42 -21.49 5.37
CA LYS A 163 15.88 -21.49 5.19
C LYS A 163 16.61 -21.02 6.45
N TYR A 164 16.04 -20.07 7.17
CA TYR A 164 16.65 -19.44 8.34
C TYR A 164 15.99 -19.88 9.65
N ASP A 165 14.65 -19.87 9.72
CA ASP A 165 13.88 -20.12 10.92
C ASP A 165 12.62 -20.96 10.63
N ASP A 166 11.94 -21.41 11.69
CA ASP A 166 10.61 -22.00 11.58
C ASP A 166 9.56 -20.89 11.41
N ILE A 167 8.79 -20.96 10.34
CA ILE A 167 7.77 -19.98 10.00
C ILE A 167 6.39 -20.52 10.38
N ILE A 168 5.69 -19.82 11.28
CA ILE A 168 4.30 -20.14 11.64
C ILE A 168 3.41 -19.88 10.43
N ILE A 169 2.59 -20.85 10.06
CA ILE A 169 1.63 -20.74 8.96
C ILE A 169 0.23 -20.60 9.52
N VAL A 170 -0.42 -19.51 9.17
CA VAL A 170 -1.83 -19.26 9.49
C VAL A 170 -2.53 -18.74 8.25
N ASN A 171 -3.56 -19.44 7.83
CA ASN A 171 -4.43 -19.04 6.72
C ASN A 171 -5.78 -19.79 6.86
N LYS A 172 -6.67 -19.66 5.91
CA LYS A 172 -8.00 -20.29 5.96
C LYS A 172 -7.99 -21.83 5.97
N LYS A 173 -6.85 -22.46 5.69
CA LYS A 173 -6.67 -23.94 5.77
C LYS A 173 -5.98 -24.37 7.05
N HIS A 174 -5.15 -23.50 7.63
CA HIS A 174 -4.27 -23.81 8.73
C HIS A 174 -4.53 -22.84 9.89
N GLY A 175 -5.30 -23.28 10.88
CA GLY A 175 -5.71 -22.46 12.02
C GLY A 175 -4.77 -22.61 13.22
N LEU A 176 -5.04 -21.80 14.22
CA LEU A 176 -4.40 -21.76 15.54
C LEU A 176 -5.32 -22.36 16.60
N SER A 177 -4.74 -22.94 17.63
CA SER A 177 -5.50 -23.29 18.82
C SER A 177 -6.14 -22.05 19.44
N LYS A 178 -7.35 -22.22 19.99
CA LYS A 178 -8.02 -21.15 20.75
C LYS A 178 -7.16 -20.65 21.91
N ASP A 179 -6.40 -21.54 22.53
CA ASP A 179 -5.58 -21.26 23.72
C ASP A 179 -4.20 -20.68 23.36
N TYR A 180 -3.86 -20.58 22.07
CA TYR A 180 -2.62 -19.96 21.64
C TYR A 180 -2.70 -18.45 21.77
N ASN A 181 -2.05 -17.92 22.82
CA ASN A 181 -2.16 -16.51 23.24
C ASN A 181 -0.79 -15.92 23.62
N PRO A 182 0.16 -15.81 22.65
CA PRO A 182 1.54 -15.40 22.93
C PRO A 182 1.71 -13.90 23.21
N GLY A 183 0.73 -13.05 22.89
CA GLY A 183 0.89 -11.60 22.88
C GLY A 183 1.70 -11.10 21.67
N GLU A 184 2.06 -9.82 21.65
CA GLU A 184 2.94 -9.26 20.60
C GLU A 184 4.34 -9.84 20.73
N ASN A 185 4.91 -10.31 19.62
CA ASN A 185 6.30 -10.77 19.57
C ASN A 185 7.24 -9.56 19.71
N PRO A 186 8.14 -9.52 20.71
CA PRO A 186 8.97 -8.33 20.98
C PRO A 186 9.96 -8.02 19.85
N THR A 187 10.50 -9.04 19.17
CA THR A 187 11.43 -8.85 18.04
C THR A 187 10.70 -8.25 16.83
N ALA A 188 9.53 -8.81 16.49
CA ALA A 188 8.70 -8.29 15.42
C ALA A 188 8.23 -6.85 15.73
N LYS A 189 7.84 -6.59 16.98
CA LYS A 189 7.45 -5.25 17.42
C LYS A 189 8.58 -4.22 17.28
N ALA A 190 9.78 -4.57 17.71
CA ALA A 190 10.95 -3.67 17.58
C ALA A 190 11.28 -3.39 16.10
N ALA A 191 11.15 -4.39 15.24
CA ALA A 191 11.33 -4.23 13.79
C ALA A 191 10.23 -3.35 13.18
N PHE A 192 8.96 -3.55 13.58
CA PHE A 192 7.83 -2.74 13.17
C PHE A 192 7.99 -1.25 13.54
N VAL A 193 8.44 -0.98 14.77
CA VAL A 193 8.66 0.41 15.22
C VAL A 193 9.71 1.10 14.35
N ARG A 194 10.83 0.42 14.04
CA ARG A 194 11.85 0.98 13.14
C ARG A 194 11.29 1.26 11.75
N LEU A 195 10.60 0.30 11.14
CA LEU A 195 9.97 0.45 9.83
C LEU A 195 9.02 1.66 9.80
N ARG A 196 8.09 1.72 10.76
CA ARG A 196 7.10 2.80 10.87
C ARG A 196 7.78 4.17 11.03
N ASP A 197 8.77 4.27 11.94
CA ASP A 197 9.43 5.53 12.24
C ASP A 197 10.28 6.00 11.05
N ASP A 198 10.89 5.10 10.28
CA ASP A 198 11.57 5.43 9.04
C ASP A 198 10.61 5.93 7.96
N MET A 199 9.42 5.35 7.83
CA MET A 199 8.37 5.85 6.95
C MET A 199 7.94 7.27 7.34
N ILE A 200 7.75 7.52 8.65
CA ILE A 200 7.38 8.84 9.18
C ILE A 200 8.50 9.86 8.89
N ASN A 201 9.76 9.51 9.12
CA ASN A 201 10.92 10.37 8.89
C ASN A 201 11.08 10.73 7.40
N GLN A 202 10.65 9.87 6.48
CA GLN A 202 10.61 10.13 5.05
C GLN A 202 9.39 10.97 4.61
N GLY A 203 8.56 11.41 5.57
CA GLY A 203 7.42 12.29 5.31
C GLY A 203 6.21 11.59 4.70
N LEU A 204 6.16 10.25 4.75
CA LEU A 204 5.01 9.47 4.28
C LEU A 204 3.78 9.71 5.15
N ASN A 205 2.60 9.44 4.61
CA ASN A 205 1.33 9.57 5.33
C ASN A 205 1.09 8.36 6.24
N VAL A 206 1.91 8.23 7.29
CA VAL A 206 1.86 7.11 8.25
C VAL A 206 1.64 7.67 9.65
N GLY A 207 0.69 7.06 10.37
CA GLY A 207 0.35 7.35 11.76
C GLY A 207 1.22 6.58 12.75
N ARG A 208 1.07 6.91 14.05
CA ARG A 208 1.73 6.17 15.12
C ARG A 208 0.88 5.06 15.71
N SER A 209 -0.43 5.12 15.53
CA SER A 209 -1.37 4.05 15.88
C SER A 209 -1.22 2.85 14.94
N TYR A 210 -1.61 1.69 15.40
CA TYR A 210 -1.56 0.44 14.65
C TYR A 210 -2.47 -0.60 15.30
N SER A 211 -2.80 -1.67 14.59
CA SER A 211 -3.40 -2.89 15.16
C SER A 211 -2.36 -4.00 15.16
N GLY A 212 -2.10 -4.60 16.34
CA GLY A 212 -1.13 -5.67 16.52
C GLY A 212 -1.79 -6.98 16.92
N PHE A 213 -1.33 -7.58 18.03
CA PHE A 213 -1.87 -8.83 18.56
C PHE A 213 -3.38 -8.76 18.82
N ARG A 214 -4.10 -9.79 18.38
CA ARG A 214 -5.52 -10.03 18.67
C ARG A 214 -5.72 -11.44 19.19
N SER A 215 -6.30 -11.58 20.38
CA SER A 215 -6.65 -12.93 20.93
C SER A 215 -7.75 -13.60 20.10
N TYR A 216 -7.92 -14.90 20.28
CA TYR A 216 -9.01 -15.66 19.67
C TYR A 216 -10.39 -15.02 19.96
N ASP A 217 -10.66 -14.68 21.22
CA ASP A 217 -11.96 -14.14 21.62
C ASP A 217 -12.18 -12.70 21.07
N TYR A 218 -11.12 -11.90 20.98
CA TYR A 218 -11.20 -10.61 20.31
C TYR A 218 -11.53 -10.77 18.82
N GLN A 219 -10.80 -11.66 18.13
CA GLN A 219 -11.05 -11.93 16.72
C GLN A 219 -12.47 -12.51 16.50
N LYS A 220 -12.96 -13.33 17.42
CA LYS A 220 -14.34 -13.83 17.36
C LYS A 220 -15.35 -12.69 17.39
N THR A 221 -15.22 -11.78 18.34
CA THR A 221 -16.12 -10.62 18.44
C THR A 221 -16.06 -9.75 17.18
N LEU A 222 -14.85 -9.49 16.68
CA LEU A 222 -14.63 -8.70 15.48
C LEU A 222 -15.27 -9.36 14.25
N TYR A 223 -15.02 -10.64 14.05
CA TYR A 223 -15.56 -11.40 12.92
C TYR A 223 -17.09 -11.50 12.96
N ASP A 224 -17.65 -11.82 14.13
CA ASP A 224 -19.11 -11.91 14.31
C ASP A 224 -19.80 -10.57 13.96
N ASN A 225 -19.18 -9.43 14.31
CA ASN A 225 -19.66 -8.12 13.93
C ASN A 225 -19.66 -7.91 12.43
N TYR A 226 -18.59 -8.34 11.73
CA TYR A 226 -18.52 -8.26 10.27
C TYR A 226 -19.54 -9.16 9.60
N VAL A 227 -19.69 -10.40 10.08
CA VAL A 227 -20.72 -11.34 9.57
C VAL A 227 -22.13 -10.75 9.75
N SER A 228 -22.38 -10.13 10.90
CA SER A 228 -23.68 -9.50 11.18
C SER A 228 -23.96 -8.29 10.29
N ARG A 229 -22.92 -7.56 9.88
CA ARG A 229 -23.02 -6.37 9.04
C ARG A 229 -23.13 -6.72 7.56
N ASP A 230 -22.27 -7.58 7.07
CA ASP A 230 -22.00 -7.78 5.64
C ASP A 230 -22.37 -9.20 5.16
N GLY A 231 -22.68 -10.10 6.09
CA GLY A 231 -22.86 -11.54 5.81
C GLY A 231 -21.52 -12.28 5.75
N GLN A 232 -21.57 -13.59 6.00
CA GLN A 232 -20.37 -14.42 6.12
C GLN A 232 -19.50 -14.43 4.87
N ALA A 233 -20.10 -14.55 3.68
CA ALA A 233 -19.35 -14.63 2.43
C ALA A 233 -18.56 -13.34 2.16
N ALA A 234 -19.11 -12.18 2.52
CA ALA A 234 -18.40 -10.91 2.40
C ALA A 234 -17.33 -10.77 3.49
N ALA A 235 -17.66 -11.09 4.75
CA ALA A 235 -16.73 -11.02 5.88
C ALA A 235 -15.49 -11.90 5.65
N ASP A 236 -15.65 -13.10 5.13
CA ASP A 236 -14.56 -14.02 4.82
C ASP A 236 -13.52 -13.47 3.85
N ARG A 237 -13.87 -12.46 3.04
CA ARG A 237 -12.93 -11.88 2.06
C ARG A 237 -11.91 -10.93 2.67
N TYR A 238 -12.23 -10.31 3.80
CA TYR A 238 -11.40 -9.26 4.44
C TYR A 238 -11.16 -9.48 5.94
N SER A 239 -11.75 -10.50 6.54
CA SER A 239 -11.54 -10.82 7.96
C SER A 239 -11.44 -12.32 8.18
N ALA A 240 -10.46 -12.72 8.96
CA ALA A 240 -10.26 -14.11 9.31
C ALA A 240 -11.31 -14.58 10.35
N ARG A 241 -11.79 -15.81 10.20
CA ARG A 241 -12.55 -16.48 11.25
C ARG A 241 -11.70 -16.64 12.52
N PRO A 242 -12.32 -16.74 13.72
CA PRO A 242 -11.59 -16.99 14.97
C PRO A 242 -10.67 -18.21 14.85
N GLY A 243 -9.43 -18.07 15.27
CA GLY A 243 -8.39 -19.09 15.12
C GLY A 243 -7.69 -19.13 13.75
N TYR A 244 -8.11 -18.32 12.79
CA TYR A 244 -7.49 -18.24 11.45
C TYR A 244 -6.86 -16.88 11.15
N SER A 245 -6.76 -16.01 12.16
CA SER A 245 -6.15 -14.69 12.04
C SER A 245 -4.67 -14.73 12.37
N GLU A 246 -3.81 -14.24 11.48
CA GLU A 246 -2.38 -14.10 11.74
C GLU A 246 -2.07 -13.15 12.90
N HIS A 247 -2.97 -12.20 13.23
CA HIS A 247 -2.80 -11.32 14.40
C HIS A 247 -2.69 -12.10 15.72
N GLN A 248 -3.28 -13.29 15.80
CA GLN A 248 -3.17 -14.14 16.98
C GLN A 248 -1.75 -14.68 17.20
N THR A 249 -0.87 -14.59 16.19
CA THR A 249 0.54 -14.98 16.34
C THR A 249 1.39 -13.93 17.01
N GLY A 250 0.94 -12.67 17.08
CA GLY A 250 1.74 -11.53 17.52
C GLY A 250 2.83 -11.09 16.54
N LEU A 251 2.81 -11.63 15.31
CA LEU A 251 3.79 -11.35 14.25
C LEU A 251 3.27 -10.40 13.17
N VAL A 252 2.09 -9.82 13.36
CA VAL A 252 1.40 -9.00 12.36
C VAL A 252 1.07 -7.64 12.93
N PHE A 253 1.20 -6.63 12.06
CA PHE A 253 0.89 -5.25 12.39
C PHE A 253 0.17 -4.60 11.20
N ASP A 254 -1.00 -4.00 11.48
CA ASP A 254 -1.71 -3.15 10.52
C ASP A 254 -1.29 -1.70 10.74
N LEU A 255 -0.72 -1.06 9.73
CA LEU A 255 -0.35 0.35 9.78
C LEU A 255 -1.59 1.23 9.60
N THR A 256 -1.51 2.44 10.17
CA THR A 256 -2.51 3.48 9.96
C THR A 256 -1.91 4.70 9.26
N ASP A 257 -2.78 5.50 8.64
CA ASP A 257 -2.44 6.85 8.18
C ASP A 257 -2.37 7.84 9.37
N LYS A 258 -2.03 9.10 9.11
CA LYS A 258 -1.97 10.16 10.14
C LYS A 258 -3.34 10.48 10.76
N SER A 259 -4.44 10.10 10.11
CA SER A 259 -5.81 10.26 10.59
C SER A 259 -6.30 9.06 11.43
N GLY A 260 -5.50 7.98 11.51
CA GLY A 260 -5.82 6.77 12.26
C GLY A 260 -6.62 5.74 11.48
N ASN A 261 -6.87 5.93 10.17
CA ASN A 261 -7.47 4.92 9.31
C ASN A 261 -6.41 3.91 8.86
N LEU A 262 -6.83 2.73 8.37
CA LEU A 262 -5.92 1.77 7.74
C LEU A 262 -5.15 2.43 6.59
N LEU A 263 -3.88 2.06 6.43
CA LEU A 263 -2.97 2.70 5.48
C LEU A 263 -3.30 2.29 4.04
N GLU A 264 -3.95 3.18 3.30
CA GLU A 264 -4.30 3.02 1.89
C GLU A 264 -3.61 4.07 0.99
N ASP A 265 -2.78 4.95 1.57
CA ASP A 265 -2.02 5.94 0.82
C ASP A 265 -1.08 5.25 -0.18
N SER A 266 -1.23 5.56 -1.47
CA SER A 266 -0.52 4.86 -2.55
C SER A 266 1.00 4.95 -2.45
N ARG A 267 1.54 6.10 -2.01
CA ARG A 267 2.98 6.32 -1.87
C ARG A 267 3.54 5.52 -0.68
N ALA A 268 2.81 5.51 0.44
CA ALA A 268 3.20 4.74 1.62
C ALA A 268 3.06 3.24 1.39
N SER A 269 2.01 2.80 0.71
CA SER A 269 1.79 1.39 0.31
C SER A 269 2.88 0.90 -0.63
N GLN A 270 3.28 1.73 -1.60
CA GLN A 270 4.38 1.39 -2.51
C GLN A 270 5.71 1.30 -1.75
N TRP A 271 5.96 2.22 -0.82
CA TRP A 271 7.15 2.15 0.02
C TRP A 271 7.21 0.85 0.84
N LEU A 272 6.08 0.40 1.41
CA LEU A 272 6.00 -0.89 2.13
C LEU A 272 6.33 -2.05 1.20
N LYS A 273 5.75 -2.08 0.00
CA LYS A 273 6.02 -3.12 -1.00
C LYS A 273 7.51 -3.21 -1.32
N ASP A 274 8.19 -2.07 -1.45
CA ASP A 274 9.60 -2.00 -1.84
C ASP A 274 10.58 -2.21 -0.68
N ASN A 275 10.18 -1.96 0.57
CA ASN A 275 11.13 -1.84 1.67
C ASN A 275 10.84 -2.71 2.90
N ALA A 276 9.62 -3.23 3.07
CA ALA A 276 9.24 -3.97 4.29
C ALA A 276 10.16 -5.17 4.55
N HIS A 277 10.64 -5.83 3.50
CA HIS A 277 11.54 -6.97 3.58
C HIS A 277 12.89 -6.65 4.27
N ASN A 278 13.37 -5.39 4.19
CA ASN A 278 14.60 -4.94 4.86
C ASN A 278 14.45 -4.90 6.39
N TYR A 279 13.21 -4.93 6.88
CA TYR A 279 12.88 -4.96 8.31
C TYR A 279 12.38 -6.34 8.77
N GLY A 280 12.41 -7.34 7.88
CA GLY A 280 11.93 -8.69 8.17
C GLY A 280 10.43 -8.89 7.97
N PHE A 281 9.76 -7.97 7.27
CA PHE A 281 8.33 -8.05 6.96
C PHE A 281 8.05 -8.35 5.49
N ILE A 282 6.91 -8.97 5.25
CA ILE A 282 6.28 -9.04 3.92
C ILE A 282 4.94 -8.31 3.97
N VAL A 283 4.56 -7.63 2.88
CA VAL A 283 3.16 -7.24 2.65
C VAL A 283 2.40 -8.52 2.35
N ARG A 284 1.49 -8.89 3.24
CA ARG A 284 0.96 -10.26 3.29
C ARG A 284 -0.06 -10.57 2.20
N PHE A 285 -0.98 -9.64 1.95
CA PHE A 285 -2.08 -9.80 1.01
C PHE A 285 -1.90 -8.83 -0.16
N GLN A 286 -1.25 -9.33 -1.21
CA GLN A 286 -0.92 -8.56 -2.39
C GLN A 286 -1.96 -8.76 -3.49
N ALA A 287 -2.15 -7.76 -4.34
CA ALA A 287 -3.00 -7.87 -5.53
C ALA A 287 -2.53 -9.02 -6.44
N GLY A 288 -3.49 -9.81 -6.95
CA GLY A 288 -3.22 -11.00 -7.77
C GLY A 288 -2.83 -12.25 -6.99
N LYS A 289 -2.84 -12.20 -5.65
CA LYS A 289 -2.54 -13.35 -4.77
C LYS A 289 -3.76 -13.87 -3.99
N GLU A 290 -4.96 -13.40 -4.31
CA GLU A 290 -6.20 -13.76 -3.65
C GLU A 290 -6.48 -15.28 -3.71
N ALA A 291 -6.14 -15.92 -4.83
CA ALA A 291 -6.33 -17.36 -5.00
C ALA A 291 -5.47 -18.20 -4.04
N SER A 292 -4.26 -17.73 -3.71
CA SER A 292 -3.35 -18.43 -2.79
C SER A 292 -3.55 -18.01 -1.34
N THR A 293 -3.86 -16.75 -1.07
CA THR A 293 -4.02 -16.23 0.30
C THR A 293 -5.44 -16.38 0.84
N GLY A 294 -6.45 -16.33 -0.05
CA GLY A 294 -7.87 -16.32 0.30
C GLY A 294 -8.42 -14.96 0.70
N TYR A 295 -7.61 -13.89 0.71
CA TYR A 295 -8.01 -12.56 1.14
C TYR A 295 -7.81 -11.54 0.01
N MET A 296 -8.63 -10.48 0.02
CA MET A 296 -8.44 -9.32 -0.84
C MET A 296 -7.14 -8.59 -0.47
N PRO A 297 -6.60 -7.75 -1.36
CA PRO A 297 -5.38 -6.98 -1.10
C PRO A 297 -5.51 -6.05 0.10
N GLU A 298 -4.50 -6.06 0.98
CA GLU A 298 -4.40 -5.21 2.17
C GLU A 298 -3.00 -4.61 2.25
N ALA A 299 -2.85 -3.36 1.82
CA ALA A 299 -1.57 -2.69 1.79
C ALA A 299 -0.98 -2.40 3.18
N TRP A 300 -1.84 -2.32 4.19
CA TRP A 300 -1.49 -2.03 5.58
C TRP A 300 -1.00 -3.23 6.38
N HIS A 301 -1.37 -4.46 5.96
CA HIS A 301 -1.16 -5.69 6.71
C HIS A 301 0.23 -6.27 6.41
N ILE A 302 1.16 -6.10 7.36
CA ILE A 302 2.52 -6.63 7.24
C ILE A 302 2.77 -7.76 8.23
N ARG A 303 3.37 -8.85 7.72
CA ARG A 303 3.69 -10.05 8.47
C ARG A 303 5.21 -10.18 8.66
N TYR A 304 5.64 -10.33 9.92
CA TYR A 304 7.04 -10.60 10.25
C TYR A 304 7.39 -12.07 9.98
N VAL A 305 8.40 -12.30 9.17
CA VAL A 305 8.96 -13.61 8.83
C VAL A 305 10.50 -13.63 8.98
N GLY A 306 11.07 -12.59 9.60
CA GLY A 306 12.50 -12.51 9.86
C GLY A 306 13.35 -12.45 8.60
N LYS A 307 14.41 -13.22 8.55
CA LYS A 307 15.35 -13.23 7.41
C LYS A 307 14.75 -13.80 6.12
N GLU A 308 13.68 -14.57 6.22
CA GLU A 308 12.94 -15.12 5.09
C GLU A 308 12.27 -14.03 4.24
N ALA A 309 12.04 -12.85 4.82
CA ALA A 309 11.31 -11.75 4.18
C ALA A 309 11.92 -11.34 2.84
N LYS A 310 13.24 -11.28 2.76
CA LYS A 310 13.92 -10.90 1.52
C LYS A 310 13.74 -11.95 0.42
N ASP A 311 13.92 -13.23 0.75
CA ASP A 311 13.81 -14.32 -0.23
C ASP A 311 12.34 -14.43 -0.73
N ILE A 312 11.34 -14.24 0.16
CA ILE A 312 9.93 -14.20 -0.21
C ILE A 312 9.62 -12.99 -1.11
N HIS A 313 10.09 -11.79 -0.72
CA HIS A 313 9.93 -10.57 -1.52
C HIS A 313 10.52 -10.72 -2.92
N ASP A 314 11.76 -11.18 -3.01
CA ASP A 314 12.50 -11.31 -4.30
C ASP A 314 11.86 -12.38 -5.21
N SER A 315 11.18 -13.38 -4.62
CA SER A 315 10.46 -14.39 -5.38
C SER A 315 9.15 -13.87 -6.01
N GLY A 316 8.56 -12.80 -5.48
CA GLY A 316 7.23 -12.32 -5.87
C GLY A 316 6.08 -13.28 -5.55
N LEU A 317 6.34 -14.29 -4.74
CA LEU A 317 5.35 -15.29 -4.31
C LEU A 317 4.64 -14.83 -3.03
N SER A 318 3.40 -15.30 -2.83
CA SER A 318 2.77 -15.24 -1.50
C SER A 318 3.48 -16.21 -0.54
N LEU A 319 3.20 -16.09 0.75
CA LEU A 319 3.75 -16.99 1.76
C LEU A 319 3.39 -18.46 1.47
N GLU A 320 2.16 -18.71 1.02
CA GLU A 320 1.67 -20.03 0.63
C GLU A 320 2.42 -20.59 -0.58
N GLU A 321 2.54 -19.77 -1.62
CA GLU A 321 3.22 -20.14 -2.87
C GLU A 321 4.70 -20.44 -2.63
N TYR A 322 5.38 -19.60 -1.83
CA TYR A 322 6.81 -19.72 -1.53
C TYR A 322 7.14 -21.04 -0.84
N PHE A 323 6.31 -21.44 0.14
CA PHE A 323 6.49 -22.71 0.85
C PHE A 323 5.74 -23.90 0.21
N GLY A 324 4.98 -23.68 -0.87
CA GLY A 324 4.16 -24.73 -1.49
C GLY A 324 3.06 -25.25 -0.59
N ILE A 325 2.48 -24.39 0.24
CA ILE A 325 1.46 -24.73 1.24
C ILE A 325 0.07 -24.42 0.68
N GLU A 326 -0.89 -25.29 1.00
CA GLU A 326 -2.28 -25.03 0.62
C GLU A 326 -2.81 -23.78 1.31
N GLY A 327 -3.41 -22.89 0.52
CA GLY A 327 -4.10 -21.69 0.95
C GLY A 327 -5.46 -21.52 0.26
N GLY A 328 -5.85 -20.29 -0.03
CA GLY A 328 -7.15 -19.97 -0.62
C GLY A 328 -8.28 -20.03 0.40
N ASP A 329 -9.50 -20.30 -0.06
CA ASP A 329 -10.69 -20.28 0.79
C ASP A 329 -10.77 -21.43 1.79
N TYR A 330 -11.63 -21.25 2.81
CA TYR A 330 -11.92 -22.29 3.80
C TYR A 330 -12.37 -23.60 3.12
N ALA A 331 -12.00 -24.75 3.70
CA ALA A 331 -12.48 -26.03 3.19
C ALA A 331 -14.02 -26.12 3.24
N ALA A 332 -14.62 -26.76 2.24
CA ALA A 332 -16.08 -26.89 2.14
C ALA A 332 -16.72 -27.56 3.38
N SER A 333 -15.97 -28.41 4.09
CA SER A 333 -16.39 -29.06 5.35
C SER A 333 -16.31 -28.12 6.56
N SER A 334 -15.70 -26.96 6.45
CA SER A 334 -15.68 -25.92 7.48
C SER A 334 -16.88 -24.96 7.41
N LYS A 335 -18.01 -25.41 6.81
CA LYS A 335 -19.28 -24.74 7.07
C LYS A 335 -19.44 -24.73 8.60
N PRO A 336 -19.46 -23.55 9.25
CA PRO A 336 -19.97 -23.54 10.62
C PRO A 336 -21.34 -24.17 10.55
N ALA A 337 -21.66 -25.04 11.47
CA ALA A 337 -23.06 -25.42 11.66
C ALA A 337 -23.83 -24.11 11.58
N GLU A 338 -24.83 -24.02 10.69
CA GLU A 338 -25.71 -22.88 10.63
C GLU A 338 -26.09 -22.61 12.09
N SER A 339 -25.52 -21.53 12.65
CA SER A 339 -26.12 -20.96 13.82
C SER A 339 -27.52 -20.62 13.34
N LYS A 340 -28.49 -21.48 13.72
CA LYS A 340 -29.90 -21.09 13.66
C LYS A 340 -29.91 -19.63 14.09
N PRO A 341 -30.67 -18.75 13.42
CA PRO A 341 -30.80 -17.40 13.91
C PRO A 341 -31.09 -17.54 15.41
N VAL A 342 -30.15 -17.10 16.22
CA VAL A 342 -30.40 -16.92 17.63
C VAL A 342 -31.48 -15.85 17.60
N THR A 343 -32.70 -16.28 17.77
CA THR A 343 -33.76 -15.42 18.25
C THR A 343 -33.26 -14.97 19.61
N THR A 344 -32.49 -13.86 19.60
CA THR A 344 -32.16 -13.14 20.82
C THR A 344 -33.50 -12.81 21.45
N GLY A 345 -33.81 -13.50 22.54
CA GLY A 345 -35.00 -13.19 23.31
C GLY A 345 -34.97 -11.70 23.56
N ALA A 346 -36.05 -11.00 23.16
CA ALA A 346 -36.15 -9.56 23.36
C ALA A 346 -35.83 -9.29 24.82
N ILE A 347 -34.78 -8.52 25.07
CA ILE A 347 -34.44 -8.06 26.41
C ILE A 347 -35.59 -7.16 26.83
N ASN A 348 -36.32 -7.51 27.85
CA ASN A 348 -37.48 -6.72 28.31
C ASN A 348 -36.98 -5.48 29.05
N LEU A 349 -36.68 -4.43 28.26
CA LEU A 349 -36.23 -3.16 28.80
C LEU A 349 -37.40 -2.18 28.97
N PRO A 350 -37.41 -1.35 30.03
CA PRO A 350 -38.33 -0.21 30.12
C PRO A 350 -38.22 0.69 28.90
N ALA A 351 -39.27 1.45 28.60
CA ALA A 351 -39.24 2.39 27.43
C ALA A 351 -38.16 3.47 27.57
N THR A 352 -37.77 3.79 28.80
CA THR A 352 -36.69 4.74 29.15
C THR A 352 -35.91 4.21 30.36
N GLY A 353 -34.64 4.57 30.49
CA GLY A 353 -33.82 4.11 31.61
C GLY A 353 -32.34 4.35 31.41
N THR A 354 -31.55 3.72 32.29
CA THR A 354 -30.09 3.66 32.16
C THR A 354 -29.69 2.23 31.79
N TYR A 355 -28.85 2.08 30.81
CA TYR A 355 -28.27 0.80 30.37
C TYR A 355 -26.77 0.79 30.54
N THR A 356 -26.22 -0.22 31.20
CA THR A 356 -24.76 -0.43 31.33
C THR A 356 -24.33 -1.53 30.39
N PHE A 357 -23.38 -1.22 29.53
CA PHE A 357 -22.91 -2.12 28.51
C PHE A 357 -22.03 -3.21 29.09
N THR A 358 -22.26 -4.45 28.67
CA THR A 358 -21.46 -5.62 29.04
C THR A 358 -20.29 -5.89 28.10
N GLY A 359 -20.29 -5.21 26.96
CA GLY A 359 -19.28 -5.24 25.90
C GLY A 359 -19.23 -3.93 25.14
N ARG A 360 -18.45 -3.88 24.08
CA ARG A 360 -18.41 -2.72 23.17
C ARG A 360 -19.70 -2.64 22.37
N ALA A 361 -20.29 -1.46 22.29
CA ALA A 361 -21.51 -1.20 21.53
C ALA A 361 -21.38 0.08 20.68
N SER A 362 -21.63 -0.05 19.39
CA SER A 362 -21.50 1.05 18.41
C SER A 362 -22.62 2.08 18.56
N ILE A 363 -22.26 3.36 18.56
CA ILE A 363 -23.18 4.49 18.49
C ILE A 363 -23.37 4.90 17.02
N LYS A 364 -24.61 4.99 16.56
CA LYS A 364 -24.97 5.27 15.16
C LYS A 364 -25.94 6.43 15.04
N ALA A 365 -26.02 7.02 13.83
CA ALA A 365 -26.98 8.07 13.53
C ALA A 365 -28.41 7.54 13.33
N GLU A 366 -28.54 6.29 12.91
CA GLU A 366 -29.82 5.62 12.64
C GLU A 366 -29.88 4.27 13.33
N ALA A 367 -31.09 3.78 13.68
CA ALA A 367 -31.31 2.42 14.18
C ALA A 367 -31.21 1.42 13.04
N LYS A 368 -30.03 1.30 12.45
CA LYS A 368 -29.77 0.50 11.25
C LYS A 368 -28.39 -0.12 11.33
N VAL A 369 -28.29 -1.41 11.10
CA VAL A 369 -27.00 -2.14 11.16
C VAL A 369 -26.00 -1.54 10.16
N SER A 370 -26.42 -1.15 8.98
CA SER A 370 -25.58 -0.57 7.93
C SER A 370 -25.20 0.91 8.15
N SER A 371 -25.75 1.59 9.14
CA SER A 371 -25.37 2.97 9.48
C SER A 371 -23.94 3.00 10.02
N PRO A 372 -23.09 3.96 9.59
CA PRO A 372 -21.70 4.07 10.07
C PRO A 372 -21.62 4.24 11.60
N GLU A 373 -20.57 3.66 12.21
CA GLU A 373 -20.25 3.93 13.61
C GLU A 373 -19.75 5.36 13.75
N LEU A 374 -20.35 6.11 14.66
CA LEU A 374 -19.95 7.48 15.01
C LEU A 374 -19.06 7.53 16.23
N ALA A 375 -19.29 6.62 17.19
CA ALA A 375 -18.59 6.43 18.44
C ALA A 375 -19.01 5.08 19.04
N TYR A 376 -18.54 4.75 20.23
CA TYR A 376 -18.89 3.49 20.90
C TYR A 376 -18.95 3.67 22.43
N TYR A 377 -19.60 2.71 23.07
CA TYR A 377 -19.50 2.45 24.51
C TYR A 377 -18.67 1.17 24.73
N ASP A 378 -17.82 1.19 25.75
CA ASP A 378 -17.09 0.02 26.22
C ASP A 378 -17.80 -0.66 27.40
N LYS A 379 -17.36 -1.86 27.74
CA LYS A 379 -17.84 -2.61 28.92
C LYS A 379 -17.75 -1.74 30.16
N GLY A 380 -18.88 -1.67 30.90
CA GLY A 380 -19.02 -0.90 32.15
C GLY A 380 -19.44 0.54 31.93
N MET A 381 -19.43 1.07 30.71
CA MET A 381 -19.99 2.38 30.38
C MET A 381 -21.52 2.33 30.39
N SER A 382 -22.17 3.45 30.68
CA SER A 382 -23.65 3.53 30.80
C SER A 382 -24.19 4.66 29.93
N VAL A 383 -25.40 4.45 29.39
CA VAL A 383 -26.18 5.48 28.69
C VAL A 383 -27.56 5.62 29.27
N ASN A 384 -28.03 6.87 29.44
CA ASN A 384 -29.42 7.14 29.68
C ASN A 384 -30.15 7.22 28.36
N TYR A 385 -31.11 6.32 28.11
CA TYR A 385 -31.89 6.26 26.90
C TYR A 385 -33.34 6.70 27.15
N ASP A 386 -33.92 7.34 26.17
CA ASP A 386 -35.31 7.85 26.21
C ASP A 386 -36.25 7.02 25.33
N LYS A 387 -35.76 6.03 24.62
CA LYS A 387 -36.56 5.19 23.73
C LYS A 387 -35.83 3.87 23.43
N VAL A 388 -36.61 2.80 23.35
CA VAL A 388 -36.19 1.50 22.76
C VAL A 388 -36.85 1.38 21.38
N VAL A 389 -36.06 1.06 20.35
CA VAL A 389 -36.51 0.92 18.96
C VAL A 389 -36.17 -0.49 18.50
N THR A 390 -37.11 -1.16 17.82
CA THR A 390 -36.84 -2.41 17.11
C THR A 390 -36.68 -2.08 15.63
N ALA A 391 -35.51 -2.34 15.06
CA ALA A 391 -35.20 -2.14 13.65
C ALA A 391 -34.13 -3.14 13.23
N ASP A 392 -34.15 -3.60 11.98
CA ASP A 392 -33.28 -4.62 11.42
C ASP A 392 -33.24 -5.94 12.25
N GLY A 393 -34.37 -6.31 12.84
CA GLY A 393 -34.48 -7.50 13.70
C GLY A 393 -33.78 -7.40 15.05
N ARG A 394 -33.35 -6.21 15.48
CA ARG A 394 -32.59 -5.93 16.70
C ARG A 394 -33.29 -4.87 17.56
N GLN A 395 -32.95 -4.85 18.83
CA GLN A 395 -33.34 -3.77 19.75
C GLN A 395 -32.23 -2.73 19.85
N TRP A 396 -32.63 -1.47 19.75
CA TRP A 396 -31.75 -0.31 19.83
C TRP A 396 -32.16 0.60 20.97
N LEU A 397 -31.21 1.00 21.78
CA LEU A 397 -31.40 2.12 22.71
C LEU A 397 -31.26 3.42 21.90
N SER A 398 -32.16 4.36 22.13
CA SER A 398 -32.10 5.68 21.52
C SER A 398 -32.03 6.77 22.58
N TYR A 399 -31.21 7.78 22.33
CA TYR A 399 -31.02 8.90 23.24
C TYR A 399 -30.66 10.16 22.45
N VAL A 400 -30.78 11.32 23.09
CA VAL A 400 -30.40 12.62 22.52
C VAL A 400 -29.11 13.07 23.19
N THR A 401 -28.09 13.43 22.42
CA THR A 401 -26.82 13.98 22.90
C THR A 401 -27.02 15.40 23.45
N ALA A 402 -26.06 15.93 24.20
CA ALA A 402 -26.05 17.31 24.67
C ALA A 402 -26.11 18.34 23.51
N SER A 403 -25.65 17.96 22.31
CA SER A 403 -25.75 18.77 21.09
C SER A 403 -27.08 18.65 20.34
N GLY A 404 -28.08 17.95 20.92
CA GLY A 404 -29.42 17.79 20.35
C GLY A 404 -29.56 16.71 19.28
N ASN A 405 -28.50 15.96 18.98
CA ASN A 405 -28.53 14.91 17.97
C ASN A 405 -29.05 13.60 18.56
N ARG A 406 -29.99 12.94 17.87
CA ARG A 406 -30.43 11.59 18.23
C ARG A 406 -29.40 10.54 17.84
N ARG A 407 -29.18 9.57 18.71
CA ARG A 407 -28.26 8.45 18.53
C ARG A 407 -28.93 7.14 18.87
N TYR A 408 -28.36 6.08 18.31
CA TYR A 408 -28.87 4.72 18.47
C TYR A 408 -27.71 3.78 18.80
N VAL A 409 -27.93 2.86 19.74
CA VAL A 409 -26.95 1.86 20.16
C VAL A 409 -27.60 0.49 20.13
N ASP A 410 -26.97 -0.45 19.42
CA ASP A 410 -27.42 -1.84 19.39
C ASP A 410 -27.12 -2.54 20.74
N ILE A 411 -28.12 -3.16 21.33
CA ILE A 411 -28.01 -3.91 22.59
C ILE A 411 -28.03 -5.42 22.41
N ALA A 412 -28.10 -5.92 21.19
CA ALA A 412 -27.88 -7.30 20.89
C ALA A 412 -26.37 -7.58 20.97
N ALA A 413 -25.92 -8.01 22.14
CA ALA A 413 -24.57 -8.49 22.37
C ALA A 413 -24.46 -9.98 22.01
#